data_c964f16195c7dd59df499ecc0f532180
#
_entry.id   c964f16195c7dd59df499ecc0f532180
#
_cell.length_a   1.000
_cell.length_b   1.000
_cell.length_c   1.000
_cell.angle_alpha   90.00
_cell.angle_beta   90.00
_cell.angle_gamma   90.00
#
_symmetry.space_group_name_H-M   'P 1'
#
loop_
_entity.id
_entity.type
_entity.pdbx_description
1 polymer ?
#
loop_
_entity_poly.entity_id
_entity_poly.type
_entity_poly.pdbx_seq_one_letter_code
_entity_poly.pdbx_strand_id
1 'polypeptide(L)'
;MKSERIPVKSFSADNGFIGKMQKLVREEVLPYQYNILNDAIPGVEKSHAIENIRLAAEKLRGKDVKPDEFYGMVFQDSDVAKWIEAAAYALAAGEDPELEKAVDETIQLYGASQHEDGYVDSYFTVKCPDKMWTNICDAHELYLSLIHI
;
A
#
# COMPACT_ATOMS: atom_id res chain seq x y z
N MET A 1 -13.51 31.35 13.38
CA MET A 1 -12.45 31.35 12.36
C MET A 1 -12.45 29.98 11.70
N LYS A 2 -12.63 29.89 10.39
CA LYS A 2 -12.47 28.62 9.67
C LYS A 2 -10.96 28.47 9.36
N SER A 3 -10.34 27.39 9.80
CA SER A 3 -8.99 27.03 9.37
C SER A 3 -9.08 26.28 8.05
N GLU A 4 -8.34 26.72 7.05
CA GLU A 4 -8.21 26.01 5.78
C GLU A 4 -6.88 25.25 5.74
N ARG A 5 -6.90 24.03 5.18
CA ARG A 5 -5.66 23.27 4.98
C ARG A 5 -4.82 23.94 3.91
N ILE A 6 -3.55 24.12 4.18
CA ILE A 6 -2.56 24.51 3.15
C ILE A 6 -2.26 23.27 2.31
N PRO A 7 -2.47 23.31 0.98
CA PRO A 7 -2.11 22.18 0.12
C PRO A 7 -0.62 21.85 0.22
N VAL A 8 -0.26 20.57 0.23
CA VAL A 8 1.16 20.11 0.31
C VAL A 8 2.02 20.74 -0.77
N LYS A 9 1.49 20.86 -1.99
CA LYS A 9 2.17 21.51 -3.14
C LYS A 9 2.45 23.02 -2.95
N SER A 10 1.85 23.64 -1.95
CA SER A 10 2.08 25.06 -1.63
C SER A 10 3.19 25.25 -0.58
N PHE A 11 3.78 24.16 -0.10
CA PHE A 11 4.86 24.15 0.87
C PHE A 11 6.11 23.58 0.23
N SER A 12 7.21 24.33 0.30
CA SER A 12 8.56 23.88 -0.11
C SER A 12 9.51 23.96 1.08
N ALA A 13 10.28 22.91 1.28
CA ALA A 13 11.33 22.83 2.32
C ALA A 13 12.70 22.61 1.64
N ASP A 14 13.15 23.63 0.91
CA ASP A 14 14.33 23.52 0.03
C ASP A 14 15.64 23.36 0.80
N ASN A 15 15.70 23.80 2.07
CA ASN A 15 16.92 23.79 2.88
C ASN A 15 16.65 23.36 4.33
N GLY A 16 17.74 23.05 5.02
CA GLY A 16 17.69 22.69 6.43
C GLY A 16 17.34 21.22 6.70
N PHE A 17 16.92 20.93 7.92
CA PHE A 17 16.65 19.56 8.37
C PHE A 17 15.47 18.90 7.61
N ILE A 18 14.36 19.64 7.45
CA ILE A 18 13.15 19.11 6.80
C ILE A 18 13.43 18.78 5.34
N GLY A 19 14.08 19.66 4.58
CA GLY A 19 14.41 19.39 3.18
C GLY A 19 15.36 18.18 3.01
N LYS A 20 16.32 18.01 3.94
CA LYS A 20 17.18 16.81 3.95
C LYS A 20 16.37 15.53 4.23
N MET A 21 15.41 15.57 5.16
CA MET A 21 14.56 14.42 5.46
C MET A 21 13.64 14.09 4.30
N GLN A 22 13.02 15.07 3.65
CA GLN A 22 12.20 14.86 2.46
C GLN A 22 13.01 14.19 1.34
N LYS A 23 14.22 14.68 1.10
CA LYS A 23 15.13 14.09 0.11
C LYS A 23 15.47 12.64 0.47
N LEU A 24 15.88 12.38 1.72
CA LEU A 24 16.20 11.03 2.21
C LEU A 24 15.01 10.07 2.02
N VAL A 25 13.80 10.50 2.41
CA VAL A 25 12.60 9.68 2.27
C VAL A 25 12.33 9.35 0.80
N ARG A 26 12.41 10.34 -0.08
CA ARG A 26 12.12 10.17 -1.49
C ARG A 26 13.16 9.30 -2.20
N GLU A 27 14.46 9.58 -1.99
CA GLU A 27 15.55 8.96 -2.77
C GLU A 27 15.99 7.59 -2.23
N GLU A 28 15.79 7.33 -0.93
CA GLU A 28 16.29 6.12 -0.29
C GLU A 28 15.19 5.29 0.36
N VAL A 29 14.34 5.91 1.21
CA VAL A 29 13.40 5.16 2.05
C VAL A 29 12.27 4.57 1.21
N LEU A 30 11.63 5.35 0.35
CA LEU A 30 10.51 4.87 -0.48
C LEU A 30 10.94 3.76 -1.46
N PRO A 31 12.06 3.90 -2.21
CA PRO A 31 12.54 2.82 -3.07
C PRO A 31 12.92 1.57 -2.28
N TYR A 32 13.57 1.72 -1.13
CA TYR A 32 13.93 0.60 -0.27
C TYR A 32 12.68 -0.15 0.24
N GLN A 33 11.70 0.59 0.77
CA GLN A 33 10.44 0.00 1.23
C GLN A 33 9.68 -0.70 0.11
N TYR A 34 9.62 -0.10 -1.08
CA TYR A 34 9.00 -0.75 -2.25
C TYR A 34 9.64 -2.09 -2.59
N ASN A 35 10.97 -2.14 -2.54
CA ASN A 35 11.70 -3.37 -2.77
C ASN A 35 11.45 -4.43 -1.68
N ILE A 36 11.29 -4.02 -0.41
CA ILE A 36 10.89 -4.93 0.69
C ILE A 36 9.48 -5.48 0.44
N LEU A 37 8.52 -4.62 0.10
CA LEU A 37 7.13 -5.04 -0.14
C LEU A 37 7.00 -5.98 -1.35
N ASN A 38 7.92 -5.88 -2.31
CA ASN A 38 8.02 -6.75 -3.49
C ASN A 38 8.96 -7.97 -3.30
N ASP A 39 9.46 -8.20 -2.09
CA ASP A 39 10.41 -9.31 -1.80
C ASP A 39 11.70 -9.28 -2.63
N ALA A 40 12.10 -8.10 -3.11
CA ALA A 40 13.19 -7.92 -4.07
C ALA A 40 14.58 -7.79 -3.42
N ILE A 41 14.69 -7.74 -2.08
CA ILE A 41 15.98 -7.57 -1.40
C ILE A 41 16.56 -8.91 -0.99
N PRO A 42 17.71 -9.33 -1.54
CA PRO A 42 18.35 -10.59 -1.19
C PRO A 42 18.77 -10.65 0.29
N GLY A 43 18.53 -11.77 0.94
CA GLY A 43 18.98 -12.02 2.33
C GLY A 43 18.11 -11.36 3.41
N VAL A 44 17.04 -10.68 3.02
CA VAL A 44 16.02 -10.15 3.94
C VAL A 44 14.82 -11.10 3.96
N GLU A 45 14.18 -11.23 5.13
CA GLU A 45 12.93 -11.99 5.24
C GLU A 45 11.87 -11.38 4.33
N LYS A 46 11.17 -12.23 3.60
CA LYS A 46 10.15 -11.82 2.64
C LYS A 46 8.88 -11.36 3.35
N SER A 47 8.35 -10.23 2.93
CA SER A 47 7.09 -9.70 3.45
C SER A 47 5.87 -10.35 2.81
N HIS A 48 5.98 -10.73 1.53
CA HIS A 48 4.89 -11.18 0.66
C HIS A 48 3.71 -10.18 0.54
N ALA A 49 3.85 -8.94 0.99
CA ALA A 49 2.74 -8.01 1.07
C ALA A 49 2.09 -7.74 -0.32
N ILE A 50 2.88 -7.39 -1.32
CA ILE A 50 2.37 -7.19 -2.70
C ILE A 50 1.95 -8.51 -3.33
N GLU A 51 2.63 -9.62 -3.04
CA GLU A 51 2.27 -10.94 -3.55
C GLU A 51 0.91 -11.40 -3.01
N ASN A 52 0.61 -11.17 -1.74
CA ASN A 52 -0.69 -11.48 -1.15
C ASN A 52 -1.85 -10.75 -1.85
N ILE A 53 -1.66 -9.46 -2.18
CA ILE A 53 -2.65 -8.68 -2.96
C ILE A 53 -2.81 -9.28 -4.37
N ARG A 54 -1.70 -9.72 -4.98
CA ARG A 54 -1.73 -10.40 -6.30
C ARG A 54 -2.51 -11.71 -6.23
N LEU A 55 -2.29 -12.54 -5.21
CA LEU A 55 -3.04 -13.77 -4.98
C LEU A 55 -4.55 -13.50 -4.82
N ALA A 56 -4.92 -12.45 -4.08
CA ALA A 56 -6.31 -12.03 -3.96
C ALA A 56 -6.91 -11.66 -5.32
N ALA A 57 -6.21 -10.83 -6.11
CA ALA A 57 -6.64 -10.45 -7.45
C ALA A 57 -6.77 -11.66 -8.40
N GLU A 58 -5.87 -12.62 -8.30
CA GLU A 58 -5.92 -13.86 -9.09
C GLU A 58 -7.10 -14.74 -8.70
N LYS A 59 -7.37 -14.87 -7.41
CA LYS A 59 -8.52 -15.61 -6.90
C LYS A 59 -9.85 -15.01 -7.37
N LEU A 60 -9.98 -13.67 -7.35
CA LEU A 60 -11.17 -12.99 -7.86
C LEU A 60 -11.37 -13.16 -9.37
N ARG A 61 -10.29 -13.39 -10.12
CA ARG A 61 -10.35 -13.75 -11.56
C ARG A 61 -10.67 -15.22 -11.81
N GLY A 62 -10.93 -16.01 -10.76
CA GLY A 62 -11.29 -17.43 -10.86
C GLY A 62 -10.11 -18.40 -10.90
N LYS A 63 -8.89 -17.98 -10.59
CA LYS A 63 -7.77 -18.92 -10.41
C LYS A 63 -7.94 -19.71 -9.10
N ASP A 64 -7.46 -20.95 -9.11
CA ASP A 64 -7.48 -21.83 -7.94
C ASP A 64 -6.34 -21.50 -6.98
N VAL A 65 -6.47 -20.37 -6.25
CA VAL A 65 -5.53 -19.93 -5.21
C VAL A 65 -5.88 -20.61 -3.90
N LYS A 66 -4.91 -21.31 -3.30
CA LYS A 66 -5.10 -22.04 -2.05
C LYS A 66 -4.86 -21.14 -0.84
N PRO A 67 -5.53 -21.41 0.30
CA PRO A 67 -5.34 -20.63 1.53
C PRO A 67 -3.93 -20.62 2.10
N ASP A 68 -3.15 -21.68 1.86
CA ASP A 68 -1.76 -21.85 2.31
C ASP A 68 -0.73 -21.11 1.44
N GLU A 69 -1.15 -20.58 0.29
CA GLU A 69 -0.32 -19.69 -0.52
C GLU A 69 -0.17 -18.28 0.09
N PHE A 70 -1.12 -17.87 0.93
CA PHE A 70 -1.02 -16.62 1.67
C PHE A 70 0.00 -16.73 2.80
N TYR A 71 0.95 -15.79 2.84
CA TYR A 71 1.97 -15.72 3.89
C TYR A 71 1.84 -14.45 4.73
N GLY A 72 1.97 -14.61 6.05
CA GLY A 72 2.05 -13.50 6.99
C GLY A 72 0.74 -13.20 7.72
N MET A 73 0.56 -11.93 8.07
CA MET A 73 -0.48 -11.47 8.99
C MET A 73 -1.63 -10.77 8.27
N VAL A 74 -2.77 -10.71 8.93
CA VAL A 74 -4.03 -10.13 8.41
C VAL A 74 -3.90 -8.67 7.99
N PHE A 75 -2.99 -7.90 8.58
CA PHE A 75 -2.86 -6.46 8.37
C PHE A 75 -1.77 -6.04 7.37
N GLN A 76 -1.13 -6.97 6.66
CA GLN A 76 -0.02 -6.64 5.74
C GLN A 76 -0.43 -5.74 4.57
N ASP A 77 -1.68 -5.79 4.14
CA ASP A 77 -2.18 -4.89 3.10
C ASP A 77 -2.04 -3.41 3.50
N SER A 78 -2.20 -3.10 4.80
CA SER A 78 -2.06 -1.75 5.31
C SER A 78 -0.64 -1.18 5.17
N ASP A 79 0.39 -2.01 5.15
CA ASP A 79 1.77 -1.56 4.94
C ASP A 79 1.98 -1.07 3.50
N VAL A 80 1.36 -1.74 2.53
CA VAL A 80 1.37 -1.29 1.12
C VAL A 80 0.57 0.01 0.98
N ALA A 81 -0.60 0.12 1.63
CA ALA A 81 -1.42 1.33 1.61
C ALA A 81 -0.67 2.54 2.21
N LYS A 82 0.02 2.37 3.34
CA LYS A 82 0.87 3.40 3.97
C LYS A 82 2.03 3.81 3.06
N TRP A 83 2.63 2.86 2.34
CA TRP A 83 3.66 3.17 1.36
C TRP A 83 3.10 4.02 0.22
N ILE A 84 1.92 3.68 -0.33
CA ILE A 84 1.25 4.49 -1.36
C ILE A 84 0.99 5.91 -0.86
N GLU A 85 0.49 6.06 0.37
CA GLU A 85 0.25 7.38 0.96
C GLU A 85 1.54 8.21 1.05
N ALA A 86 2.63 7.62 1.57
CA ALA A 86 3.92 8.30 1.68
C ALA A 86 4.49 8.68 0.30
N ALA A 87 4.36 7.80 -0.70
CA ALA A 87 4.76 8.05 -2.07
C ALA A 87 3.93 9.17 -2.71
N ALA A 88 2.62 9.22 -2.47
CA ALA A 88 1.75 10.28 -2.95
C ALA A 88 2.15 11.66 -2.39
N TYR A 89 2.53 11.75 -1.11
CA TYR A 89 3.09 12.98 -0.55
C TYR A 89 4.43 13.37 -1.19
N ALA A 90 5.30 12.41 -1.48
CA ALA A 90 6.56 12.69 -2.16
C ALA A 90 6.35 13.21 -3.59
N LEU A 91 5.41 12.61 -4.33
CA LEU A 91 5.02 13.05 -5.69
C LEU A 91 4.35 14.43 -5.68
N ALA A 92 3.55 14.75 -4.65
CA ALA A 92 2.97 16.08 -4.48
C ALA A 92 4.03 17.17 -4.25
N ALA A 93 5.20 16.81 -3.73
CA ALA A 93 6.32 17.72 -3.48
C ALA A 93 7.26 17.87 -4.70
N GLY A 94 7.24 16.94 -5.65
CA GLY A 94 8.07 17.02 -6.85
C GLY A 94 7.90 15.81 -7.76
N GLU A 95 8.12 16.00 -9.05
CA GLU A 95 7.98 14.97 -10.08
C GLU A 95 9.00 13.83 -9.89
N ASP A 96 8.54 12.61 -10.06
CA ASP A 96 9.35 11.38 -10.03
C ASP A 96 8.61 10.29 -10.85
N PRO A 97 8.89 10.18 -12.17
CA PRO A 97 8.16 9.26 -13.05
C PRO A 97 8.31 7.79 -12.68
N GLU A 98 9.43 7.38 -12.06
CA GLU A 98 9.64 6.00 -11.64
C GLU A 98 8.79 5.69 -10.41
N LEU A 99 8.75 6.59 -9.44
CA LEU A 99 7.90 6.47 -8.27
C LEU A 99 6.41 6.51 -8.65
N GLU A 100 6.01 7.43 -9.54
CA GLU A 100 4.64 7.53 -10.05
C GLU A 100 4.20 6.22 -10.70
N LYS A 101 5.04 5.65 -11.57
CA LYS A 101 4.76 4.36 -12.21
C LYS A 101 4.58 3.25 -11.16
N ALA A 102 5.46 3.17 -10.17
CA ALA A 102 5.36 2.16 -9.11
C ALA A 102 4.08 2.29 -8.28
N VAL A 103 3.66 3.52 -7.99
CA VAL A 103 2.39 3.83 -7.31
C VAL A 103 1.20 3.40 -8.17
N ASP A 104 1.17 3.78 -9.44
CA ASP A 104 0.09 3.43 -10.37
C ASP A 104 -0.07 1.91 -10.54
N GLU A 105 1.03 1.19 -10.70
CA GLU A 105 1.03 -0.28 -10.79
C GLU A 105 0.47 -0.91 -9.50
N THR A 106 0.81 -0.36 -8.35
CA THR A 106 0.33 -0.84 -7.05
C THR A 106 -1.16 -0.54 -6.86
N ILE A 107 -1.61 0.65 -7.23
CA ILE A 107 -3.04 1.02 -7.19
C ILE A 107 -3.86 0.14 -8.13
N GLN A 108 -3.36 -0.15 -9.34
CA GLN A 108 -4.03 -1.05 -10.27
C GLN A 108 -4.15 -2.46 -9.69
N LEU A 109 -3.14 -2.93 -8.96
CA LEU A 109 -3.18 -4.22 -8.29
C LEU A 109 -4.23 -4.27 -7.18
N TYR A 110 -4.33 -3.20 -6.36
CA TYR A 110 -5.40 -3.05 -5.37
C TYR A 110 -6.78 -3.07 -6.04
N GLY A 111 -6.98 -2.29 -7.08
CA GLY A 111 -8.24 -2.30 -7.84
C GLY A 111 -8.60 -3.67 -8.38
N ALA A 112 -7.60 -4.47 -8.81
CA ALA A 112 -7.80 -5.83 -9.27
C ALA A 112 -8.12 -6.82 -8.14
N SER A 113 -7.78 -6.51 -6.89
CA SER A 113 -8.07 -7.31 -5.70
C SER A 113 -9.34 -6.88 -4.97
N GLN A 114 -10.06 -5.87 -5.47
CA GLN A 114 -11.30 -5.39 -4.90
C GLN A 114 -12.48 -6.25 -5.34
N HIS A 115 -13.33 -6.66 -4.39
CA HIS A 115 -14.59 -7.35 -4.64
C HIS A 115 -15.63 -6.40 -5.26
N GLU A 116 -16.65 -6.96 -5.89
CA GLU A 116 -17.74 -6.19 -6.51
C GLU A 116 -18.51 -5.30 -5.51
N ASP A 117 -18.56 -5.69 -4.24
CA ASP A 117 -19.17 -4.94 -3.15
C ASP A 117 -18.25 -3.85 -2.56
N GLY A 118 -17.03 -3.72 -3.10
CA GLY A 118 -16.03 -2.75 -2.67
C GLY A 118 -15.08 -3.24 -1.58
N TYR A 119 -15.25 -4.48 -1.09
CA TYR A 119 -14.35 -5.05 -0.07
C TYR A 119 -12.93 -5.24 -0.61
N VAL A 120 -11.94 -4.91 0.20
CA VAL A 120 -10.51 -5.11 -0.10
C VAL A 120 -9.80 -5.60 1.16
N ASP A 121 -9.34 -6.83 1.15
CA ASP A 121 -8.47 -7.41 2.16
C ASP A 121 -7.94 -8.74 1.62
N SER A 122 -6.63 -8.85 1.44
CA SER A 122 -6.03 -10.04 0.81
C SER A 122 -6.09 -11.27 1.69
N TYR A 123 -5.95 -11.10 3.03
CA TYR A 123 -6.02 -12.20 3.98
C TYR A 123 -7.39 -12.87 3.96
N PHE A 124 -8.46 -12.09 4.11
CA PHE A 124 -9.81 -12.65 4.09
C PHE A 124 -10.19 -13.14 2.71
N THR A 125 -9.78 -12.47 1.65
CA THR A 125 -10.03 -12.95 0.27
C THR A 125 -9.40 -14.31 0.01
N VAL A 126 -8.14 -14.51 0.42
CA VAL A 126 -7.39 -15.75 0.11
C VAL A 126 -7.63 -16.81 1.18
N LYS A 127 -7.44 -16.47 2.45
CA LYS A 127 -7.28 -17.45 3.54
C LYS A 127 -8.58 -17.79 4.28
N CYS A 128 -9.46 -16.80 4.48
CA CYS A 128 -10.67 -16.96 5.29
C CYS A 128 -11.88 -16.23 4.69
N PRO A 129 -12.30 -16.56 3.45
CA PRO A 129 -13.37 -15.82 2.76
C PRO A 129 -14.74 -15.87 3.48
N ASP A 130 -14.99 -16.92 4.25
CA ASP A 130 -16.17 -17.07 5.09
C ASP A 130 -16.23 -16.11 6.29
N LYS A 131 -15.12 -15.43 6.58
CA LYS A 131 -15.02 -14.47 7.69
C LYS A 131 -14.99 -13.01 7.25
N MET A 132 -15.06 -12.72 5.97
CA MET A 132 -15.24 -11.35 5.48
C MET A 132 -16.46 -10.72 6.17
N TRP A 133 -16.35 -9.44 6.56
CA TRP A 133 -17.38 -8.66 7.26
C TRP A 133 -17.74 -9.14 8.69
N THR A 134 -17.14 -10.21 9.20
CA THR A 134 -17.48 -10.75 10.54
C THR A 134 -16.63 -10.19 11.66
N ASN A 135 -15.40 -9.75 11.39
CA ASN A 135 -14.49 -9.15 12.37
C ASN A 135 -14.24 -7.69 11.99
N ILE A 136 -14.82 -6.77 12.76
CA ILE A 136 -14.72 -5.33 12.48
C ILE A 136 -13.29 -4.80 12.61
N CYS A 137 -12.48 -5.34 13.51
CA CYS A 137 -11.12 -4.84 13.73
C CYS A 137 -10.17 -5.30 12.63
N ASP A 138 -10.15 -6.60 12.32
CA ASP A 138 -9.16 -7.16 11.40
C ASP A 138 -9.61 -7.07 9.94
N ALA A 139 -10.90 -7.37 9.67
CA ALA A 139 -11.44 -7.40 8.31
C ALA A 139 -11.67 -6.03 7.66
N HIS A 140 -11.50 -4.95 8.42
CA HIS A 140 -11.70 -3.57 7.95
C HIS A 140 -10.47 -2.68 8.14
N GLU A 141 -9.32 -3.25 8.46
CA GLU A 141 -8.11 -2.46 8.72
C GLU A 141 -7.71 -1.60 7.51
N LEU A 142 -7.77 -2.17 6.32
CA LEU A 142 -7.45 -1.44 5.09
C LEU A 142 -8.38 -0.24 4.87
N TYR A 143 -9.67 -0.39 5.13
CA TYR A 143 -10.64 0.70 5.04
C TYR A 143 -10.25 1.89 5.92
N LEU A 144 -9.82 1.63 7.16
CA LEU A 144 -9.38 2.68 8.08
C LEU A 144 -8.07 3.34 7.62
N SER A 145 -7.16 2.60 7.01
CA SER A 145 -5.92 3.13 6.46
C SER A 145 -6.15 4.03 5.26
N LEU A 146 -7.11 3.70 4.39
CA LEU A 146 -7.41 4.44 3.16
C LEU A 146 -8.26 5.71 3.37
N ILE A 147 -8.89 5.90 4.53
CA ILE A 147 -9.65 7.12 4.84
C ILE A 147 -8.76 8.38 4.85
N HIS A 148 -7.46 8.24 4.95
CA HIS A 148 -6.51 9.35 5.02
C HIS A 148 -5.89 9.71 3.67
N ILE A 149 -6.13 8.96 2.62
CA ILE A 149 -5.70 9.23 1.25
C ILE A 149 -6.82 9.99 0.52
#